data_a0b9cefe134efed88f7cd70c93bd947b
#
_entry.id   a0b9cefe134efed88f7cd70c93bd947b
#
_cell.length_a   1.000
_cell.length_b   1.000
_cell.length_c   1.000
_cell.angle_alpha   90.00
_cell.angle_beta   90.00
_cell.angle_gamma   90.00
#
_symmetry.space_group_name_H-M   'P 1'
#
loop_
_entity.id
_entity.type
_entity.pdbx_description
1 polymer ?
#
loop_
_entity_poly.entity_id
_entity_poly.type
_entity_poly.pdbx_seq_one_letter_code
_entity_poly.pdbx_strand_id
1 'polypeptide(L)'
;MKKNESIQKVKKRHCVYMSWEFEAAVEDLNKMSEQGWHITYFSRLSQSYVYDPNVTYRYQIDYTETIADPTRYYETFRDAGWLTVRCAAGEWNIFAKPYVSGQPEDAYLIYTDEKSKKEMLRRSRRFVGAVLLMYAVIIPYMIFSLVRDWLFMHISDIEVIEIWTPVLLSVTAYMFLRWYVSVRRMEKGKKARRFHYYAFAAVSVAAILASVISILLNIFGLI
;
A
#
# COMPACT_ATOMS: atom_id res chain seq x y z
N MET A 1 37.29 20.58 22.73
CA MET A 1 37.03 20.10 21.36
C MET A 1 35.52 20.26 21.07
N LYS A 2 35.12 21.26 20.27
CA LYS A 2 33.73 21.39 19.80
C LYS A 2 33.49 20.30 18.74
N LYS A 3 32.63 19.34 19.03
CA LYS A 3 32.13 18.35 18.11
C LYS A 3 31.35 19.12 17.05
N ASN A 4 31.87 19.22 15.82
CA ASN A 4 31.14 19.73 14.67
C ASN A 4 29.96 18.76 14.42
N GLU A 5 28.79 19.08 14.98
CA GLU A 5 27.53 18.48 14.55
C GLU A 5 27.27 19.03 13.14
N SER A 6 27.71 18.29 12.15
CA SER A 6 27.30 18.53 10.78
C SER A 6 25.78 18.43 10.75
N ILE A 7 25.10 19.55 10.47
CA ILE A 7 23.64 19.59 10.32
C ILE A 7 23.29 18.61 9.19
N GLN A 8 22.78 17.46 9.57
CA GLN A 8 22.43 16.39 8.64
C GLN A 8 21.21 16.86 7.83
N LYS A 9 21.35 16.97 6.51
CA LYS A 9 20.25 17.39 5.63
C LYS A 9 19.15 16.34 5.70
N VAL A 10 17.92 16.75 6.01
CA VAL A 10 16.73 15.91 6.08
C VAL A 10 15.77 16.32 4.98
N LYS A 11 15.17 15.34 4.30
CA LYS A 11 14.16 15.54 3.25
C LYS A 11 12.92 14.70 3.56
N LYS A 12 11.74 15.32 3.54
CA LYS A 12 10.48 14.62 3.57
C LYS A 12 9.89 14.59 2.16
N ARG A 13 9.36 13.44 1.76
CA ARG A 13 8.69 13.24 0.48
C ARG A 13 7.31 12.63 0.71
N HIS A 14 6.29 13.19 0.06
CA HIS A 14 4.96 12.61 0.02
C HIS A 14 4.83 11.81 -1.27
N CYS A 15 4.77 10.52 -1.14
CA CYS A 15 4.57 9.60 -2.26
C CYS A 15 3.67 8.46 -1.78
N VAL A 16 2.64 8.17 -2.53
CA VAL A 16 1.67 7.15 -2.16
C VAL A 16 1.99 5.86 -2.91
N TYR A 17 2.04 4.76 -2.16
CA TYR A 17 2.20 3.42 -2.68
C TYR A 17 1.04 2.53 -2.24
N MET A 18 0.46 1.80 -3.18
CA MET A 18 -0.49 0.74 -2.88
C MET A 18 0.24 -0.54 -2.45
N SER A 19 -0.45 -1.43 -1.74
CA SER A 19 0.16 -2.66 -1.21
C SER A 19 0.84 -3.53 -2.27
N TRP A 20 0.42 -3.44 -3.53
CA TRP A 20 1.01 -4.19 -4.66
C TRP A 20 2.12 -3.44 -5.39
N GLU A 21 2.46 -2.21 -4.99
CA GLU A 21 3.47 -1.37 -5.65
C GLU A 21 4.85 -1.45 -4.98
N PHE A 22 5.11 -2.50 -4.23
CA PHE A 22 6.37 -2.66 -3.51
C PHE A 22 7.60 -2.67 -4.43
N GLU A 23 7.51 -3.22 -5.64
CA GLU A 23 8.61 -3.17 -6.62
C GLU A 23 8.91 -1.72 -7.06
N ALA A 24 7.86 -0.90 -7.27
CA ALA A 24 8.03 0.51 -7.60
C ALA A 24 8.60 1.31 -6.41
N ALA A 25 8.22 0.95 -5.19
CA ALA A 25 8.79 1.55 -3.98
C ALA A 25 10.28 1.22 -3.86
N VAL A 26 10.68 -0.04 -4.10
CA VAL A 26 12.09 -0.46 -4.10
C VAL A 26 12.89 0.31 -5.16
N GLU A 27 12.37 0.42 -6.39
CA GLU A 27 13.04 1.21 -7.45
C GLU A 27 13.23 2.68 -7.04
N ASP A 28 12.21 3.31 -6.44
CA ASP A 28 12.30 4.71 -6.00
C ASP A 28 13.29 4.87 -4.83
N LEU A 29 13.31 3.93 -3.87
CA LEU A 29 14.28 3.93 -2.77
C LEU A 29 15.72 3.77 -3.27
N ASN A 30 15.95 2.88 -4.22
CA ASN A 30 17.29 2.67 -4.81
C ASN A 30 17.76 3.91 -5.58
N LYS A 31 16.89 4.54 -6.39
CA LYS A 31 17.19 5.80 -7.08
C LYS A 31 17.52 6.95 -6.11
N MET A 32 16.81 7.04 -4.98
CA MET A 32 17.10 8.03 -3.95
C MET A 32 18.45 7.76 -3.29
N SER A 33 18.78 6.50 -3.02
CA SER A 33 20.07 6.09 -2.45
C SER A 33 21.25 6.42 -3.38
N GLU A 34 21.10 6.21 -4.68
CA GLU A 34 22.10 6.58 -5.71
C GLU A 34 22.37 8.09 -5.75
N GLN A 35 21.41 8.91 -5.29
CA GLN A 35 21.53 10.36 -5.13
C GLN A 35 22.07 10.78 -3.74
N GLY A 36 22.45 9.81 -2.89
CA GLY A 36 22.91 10.04 -1.53
C GLY A 36 21.80 10.24 -0.48
N TRP A 37 20.52 9.99 -0.84
CA TRP A 37 19.40 10.10 0.08
C TRP A 37 18.99 8.74 0.63
N HIS A 38 19.10 8.55 1.94
CA HIS A 38 18.82 7.28 2.61
C HIS A 38 17.58 7.38 3.47
N ILE A 39 16.69 6.40 3.30
CA ILE A 39 15.43 6.37 4.04
C ILE A 39 15.66 6.08 5.52
N THR A 40 15.05 6.86 6.39
CA THR A 40 15.04 6.67 7.85
C THR A 40 13.69 6.26 8.39
N TYR A 41 12.63 6.67 7.69
CA TYR A 41 11.26 6.30 8.01
C TYR A 41 10.45 6.17 6.73
N PHE A 42 9.69 5.10 6.63
CA PHE A 42 8.81 4.83 5.52
C PHE A 42 7.37 4.61 5.98
N SER A 43 6.44 5.32 5.37
CA SER A 43 5.03 4.93 5.35
C SER A 43 4.52 4.94 3.91
N ARG A 44 3.34 4.36 3.66
CA ARG A 44 2.77 4.38 2.30
C ARG A 44 2.39 5.78 1.79
N LEU A 45 2.34 6.77 2.67
CA LEU A 45 1.94 8.14 2.34
C LEU A 45 3.10 9.13 2.43
N SER A 46 4.13 8.82 3.24
CA SER A 46 5.24 9.75 3.49
C SER A 46 6.53 9.01 3.80
N GLN A 47 7.64 9.58 3.35
CA GLN A 47 8.97 9.05 3.56
C GLN A 47 9.88 10.15 4.10
N SER A 48 10.79 9.79 4.99
CA SER A 48 11.82 10.69 5.52
C SER A 48 13.21 10.16 5.15
N TYR A 49 14.04 11.05 4.65
CA TYR A 49 15.38 10.73 4.16
C TYR A 49 16.42 11.59 4.85
N VAL A 50 17.61 11.04 4.96
CA VAL A 50 18.82 11.72 5.41
C VAL A 50 19.84 11.68 4.28
N TYR A 51 20.61 12.76 4.14
CA TYR A 51 21.62 12.86 3.08
C TYR A 51 22.98 12.38 3.60
N ASP A 52 23.55 11.37 2.94
CA ASP A 52 24.93 10.92 3.08
C ASP A 52 25.45 10.43 1.70
N PRO A 53 26.30 11.20 1.01
CA PRO A 53 26.78 10.82 -0.31
C PRO A 53 27.89 9.77 -0.27
N ASN A 54 28.42 9.42 0.92
CA ASN A 54 29.56 8.50 1.02
C ASN A 54 29.14 7.03 0.99
N VAL A 55 27.85 6.75 1.18
CA VAL A 55 27.29 5.40 1.22
C VAL A 55 26.17 5.27 0.22
N THR A 56 26.06 4.12 -0.42
CA THR A 56 24.91 3.75 -1.24
C THR A 56 24.31 2.48 -0.64
N TYR A 57 22.98 2.43 -0.57
CA TYR A 57 22.26 1.23 -0.13
C TYR A 57 21.43 0.64 -1.26
N ARG A 58 21.31 -0.68 -1.26
CA ARG A 58 20.26 -1.40 -1.98
C ARG A 58 19.14 -1.74 -1.03
N TYR A 59 17.93 -1.36 -1.41
CA TYR A 59 16.72 -1.60 -0.63
C TYR A 59 15.93 -2.77 -1.18
N GLN A 60 15.31 -3.51 -0.25
CA GLN A 60 14.37 -4.57 -0.58
C GLN A 60 13.18 -4.48 0.37
N ILE A 61 12.04 -4.98 -0.09
CA ILE A 61 10.81 -5.03 0.70
C ILE A 61 10.37 -6.48 0.79
N ASP A 62 10.20 -6.97 2.02
CA ASP A 62 9.51 -8.21 2.29
C ASP A 62 8.04 -7.93 2.64
N TYR A 63 7.14 -8.69 2.05
CA TYR A 63 5.72 -8.63 2.33
C TYR A 63 5.33 -9.78 3.25
N THR A 64 4.97 -9.46 4.49
CA THR A 64 4.45 -10.46 5.43
C THR A 64 3.34 -9.87 6.30
N GLU A 65 2.20 -10.56 6.35
CA GLU A 65 1.01 -10.12 7.11
C GLU A 65 1.19 -10.35 8.61
N THR A 66 1.88 -11.43 8.97
CA THR A 66 2.09 -11.82 10.38
C THR A 66 3.48 -12.39 10.56
N ILE A 67 4.21 -11.87 11.51
CA ILE A 67 5.51 -12.37 11.92
C ILE A 67 5.31 -13.12 13.23
N ALA A 68 5.42 -14.46 13.17
CA ALA A 68 5.20 -15.32 14.34
C ALA A 68 6.27 -15.10 15.43
N ASP A 69 7.53 -14.91 15.03
CA ASP A 69 8.65 -14.59 15.91
C ASP A 69 9.41 -13.40 15.31
N PRO A 70 9.08 -12.15 15.73
CA PRO A 70 9.74 -10.96 15.21
C PRO A 70 11.24 -10.94 15.48
N THR A 71 11.68 -11.43 16.63
CA THR A 71 13.10 -11.42 17.00
C THR A 71 13.89 -12.26 16.01
N ARG A 72 13.53 -13.52 15.85
CA ARG A 72 14.17 -14.44 14.92
C ARG A 72 14.10 -13.97 13.47
N TYR A 73 12.96 -13.37 13.09
CA TYR A 73 12.77 -12.84 11.74
C TYR A 73 13.79 -11.75 11.42
N TYR A 74 13.88 -10.70 12.25
CA TYR A 74 14.83 -9.60 12.01
C TYR A 74 16.28 -10.02 12.21
N GLU A 75 16.58 -10.97 13.10
CA GLU A 75 17.91 -11.54 13.26
C GLU A 75 18.38 -12.25 12.00
N THR A 76 17.52 -13.02 11.35
CA THR A 76 17.85 -13.72 10.09
C THR A 76 18.31 -12.73 9.01
N PHE A 77 17.63 -11.58 8.88
CA PHE A 77 18.05 -10.56 7.92
C PHE A 77 19.33 -9.84 8.34
N ARG A 78 19.49 -9.56 9.63
CA ARG A 78 20.70 -8.95 10.16
C ARG A 78 21.92 -9.81 9.93
N ASP A 79 21.82 -11.12 10.17
CA ASP A 79 22.90 -12.09 9.95
C ASP A 79 23.30 -12.20 8.46
N ALA A 80 22.34 -11.94 7.56
CA ALA A 80 22.58 -11.81 6.11
C ALA A 80 23.11 -10.42 5.68
N GLY A 81 23.40 -9.53 6.64
CA GLY A 81 23.97 -8.19 6.41
C GLY A 81 22.94 -7.11 6.04
N TRP A 82 21.64 -7.36 6.29
CA TRP A 82 20.58 -6.39 6.07
C TRP A 82 20.31 -5.53 7.30
N LEU A 83 20.11 -4.26 7.10
CA LEU A 83 19.66 -3.30 8.11
C LEU A 83 18.17 -3.09 7.99
N THR A 84 17.46 -3.12 9.10
CA THR A 84 16.01 -2.88 9.12
C THR A 84 15.73 -1.39 9.09
N VAL A 85 14.85 -0.95 8.19
CA VAL A 85 14.35 0.42 8.12
C VAL A 85 13.04 0.53 8.91
N ARG A 86 12.90 1.60 9.69
CA ARG A 86 11.64 1.87 10.39
C ARG A 86 10.50 2.08 9.40
N CYS A 87 9.53 1.18 9.41
CA CYS A 87 8.42 1.15 8.48
C CYS A 87 7.08 1.14 9.20
N ALA A 88 6.12 1.93 8.72
CA ALA A 88 4.73 1.97 9.15
C ALA A 88 3.79 1.73 7.95
N ALA A 89 4.13 0.77 7.11
CA ALA A 89 3.38 0.42 5.91
C ALA A 89 2.61 -0.91 6.05
N GLY A 90 2.29 -1.31 7.28
CA GLY A 90 1.55 -2.55 7.56
C GLY A 90 2.39 -3.79 7.24
N GLU A 91 2.02 -4.50 6.18
CA GLU A 91 2.61 -5.77 5.78
C GLU A 91 4.03 -5.65 5.16
N TRP A 92 4.54 -4.42 4.99
CA TRP A 92 5.86 -4.19 4.39
C TRP A 92 6.93 -4.11 5.45
N ASN A 93 7.99 -4.90 5.26
CA ASN A 93 9.24 -4.80 6.01
C ASN A 93 10.33 -4.36 5.04
N ILE A 94 10.98 -3.24 5.34
CA ILE A 94 11.99 -2.65 4.47
C ILE A 94 13.37 -2.93 5.03
N PHE A 95 14.22 -3.44 4.16
CA PHE A 95 15.59 -3.77 4.47
C PHE A 95 16.53 -2.99 3.55
N ALA A 96 17.66 -2.56 4.13
CA ALA A 96 18.74 -1.86 3.43
C ALA A 96 20.02 -2.66 3.57
N LYS A 97 20.79 -2.80 2.49
CA LYS A 97 22.12 -3.42 2.50
C LYS A 97 23.11 -2.47 1.87
N PRO A 98 24.26 -2.20 2.50
CA PRO A 98 25.31 -1.37 1.89
C PRO A 98 25.73 -1.94 0.54
N TYR A 99 25.76 -1.08 -0.47
CA TYR A 99 26.22 -1.47 -1.81
C TYR A 99 27.74 -1.51 -1.86
N VAL A 100 28.29 -2.63 -2.33
CA VAL A 100 29.70 -2.83 -2.52
C VAL A 100 29.94 -3.06 -4.02
N SER A 101 30.77 -2.24 -4.64
CA SER A 101 31.10 -2.41 -6.06
C SER A 101 31.77 -3.77 -6.32
N GLY A 102 31.31 -4.44 -7.38
CA GLY A 102 31.83 -5.75 -7.76
C GLY A 102 31.09 -6.94 -7.14
N GLN A 103 30.15 -6.72 -6.21
CA GLN A 103 29.24 -7.79 -5.79
C GLN A 103 28.14 -8.03 -6.84
N PRO A 104 27.75 -9.30 -7.07
CA PRO A 104 26.67 -9.62 -7.99
C PRO A 104 25.33 -9.10 -7.48
N GLU A 105 24.44 -8.71 -8.39
CA GLU A 105 23.13 -8.13 -8.04
C GLU A 105 22.22 -9.06 -7.22
N ASP A 106 22.39 -10.37 -7.36
CA ASP A 106 21.65 -11.37 -6.57
C ASP A 106 22.01 -11.35 -5.07
N ALA A 107 23.20 -10.85 -4.69
CA ALA A 107 23.60 -10.63 -3.30
C ALA A 107 22.72 -9.57 -2.59
N TYR A 108 21.96 -8.78 -3.37
CA TYR A 108 21.05 -7.74 -2.90
C TYR A 108 19.57 -8.14 -3.05
N LEU A 109 19.28 -9.42 -3.27
CA LEU A 109 17.93 -9.94 -3.30
C LEU A 109 17.60 -10.64 -1.99
N ILE A 110 16.45 -10.32 -1.39
CA ILE A 110 15.90 -11.04 -0.24
C ILE A 110 15.38 -12.42 -0.70
N TYR A 111 14.72 -12.44 -1.86
CA TYR A 111 14.24 -13.66 -2.48
C TYR A 111 15.22 -14.10 -3.58
N THR A 112 16.11 -15.01 -3.24
CA THR A 112 17.09 -15.57 -4.19
C THR A 112 16.47 -16.64 -5.08
N ASP A 113 15.31 -17.19 -4.70
CA ASP A 113 14.58 -18.15 -5.51
C ASP A 113 13.20 -17.59 -5.94
N GLU A 114 12.84 -17.89 -7.19
CA GLU A 114 11.53 -17.51 -7.74
C GLU A 114 10.35 -18.17 -7.01
N LYS A 115 10.57 -19.29 -6.36
CA LYS A 115 9.53 -20.06 -5.66
C LYS A 115 9.06 -19.29 -4.43
N SER A 116 9.96 -18.77 -3.62
CA SER A 116 9.64 -17.97 -2.42
C SER A 116 8.93 -16.68 -2.78
N LYS A 117 9.39 -15.99 -3.83
CA LYS A 117 8.69 -14.79 -4.36
C LYS A 117 7.27 -15.12 -4.84
N LYS A 118 7.09 -16.20 -5.60
CA LYS A 118 5.78 -16.64 -6.07
C LYS A 118 4.86 -17.04 -4.92
N GLU A 119 5.41 -17.62 -3.84
CA GLU A 119 4.64 -18.03 -2.68
C GLU A 119 4.14 -16.83 -1.87
N MET A 120 4.96 -15.79 -1.69
CA MET A 120 4.57 -14.50 -1.14
C MET A 120 3.41 -13.88 -1.94
N LEU A 121 3.55 -13.78 -3.27
CA LEU A 121 2.50 -13.25 -4.15
C LEU A 121 1.21 -14.07 -4.09
N ARG A 122 1.31 -15.41 -4.01
CA ARG A 122 0.16 -16.31 -3.89
C ARG A 122 -0.61 -16.10 -2.58
N ARG A 123 0.09 -15.83 -1.47
CA ARG A 123 -0.54 -15.51 -0.17
C ARG A 123 -1.35 -14.22 -0.29
N SER A 124 -0.73 -13.15 -0.77
CA SER A 124 -1.40 -11.87 -1.02
C SER A 124 -2.63 -12.04 -1.94
N ARG A 125 -2.51 -12.80 -3.02
CA ARG A 125 -3.63 -13.06 -3.94
C ARG A 125 -4.79 -13.81 -3.29
N ARG A 126 -4.51 -14.80 -2.41
CA ARG A 126 -5.57 -15.53 -1.70
C ARG A 126 -6.36 -14.62 -0.78
N PHE A 127 -5.68 -13.79 0.00
CA PHE A 127 -6.32 -12.81 0.87
C PHE A 127 -7.22 -11.85 0.06
N VAL A 128 -6.67 -11.23 -0.97
CA VAL A 128 -7.44 -10.30 -1.84
C VAL A 128 -8.60 -11.01 -2.52
N GLY A 129 -8.41 -12.26 -2.96
CA GLY A 129 -9.48 -13.07 -3.56
C GLY A 129 -10.63 -13.34 -2.60
N ALA A 130 -10.34 -13.64 -1.33
CA ALA A 130 -11.37 -13.82 -0.30
C ALA A 130 -12.17 -12.52 -0.05
N VAL A 131 -11.49 -11.38 0.02
CA VAL A 131 -12.16 -10.07 0.14
C VAL A 131 -13.04 -9.77 -1.08
N LEU A 132 -12.58 -10.07 -2.29
CA LEU A 132 -13.39 -9.87 -3.50
C LEU A 132 -14.63 -10.79 -3.54
N LEU A 133 -14.52 -12.02 -3.04
CA LEU A 133 -15.69 -12.91 -2.91
C LEU A 133 -16.72 -12.34 -1.94
N MET A 134 -16.29 -11.74 -0.82
CA MET A 134 -17.19 -11.06 0.10
C MET A 134 -17.91 -9.89 -0.59
N TYR A 135 -17.20 -9.05 -1.35
CA TYR A 135 -17.82 -7.96 -2.12
C TYR A 135 -18.79 -8.47 -3.19
N ALA A 136 -18.48 -9.60 -3.82
CA ALA A 136 -19.35 -10.21 -4.84
C ALA A 136 -20.71 -10.66 -4.27
N VAL A 137 -20.83 -10.84 -2.96
CA VAL A 137 -22.11 -11.13 -2.28
C VAL A 137 -22.75 -9.85 -1.76
N ILE A 138 -22.00 -9.01 -1.09
CA ILE A 138 -22.54 -7.81 -0.40
C ILE A 138 -23.09 -6.79 -1.40
N ILE A 139 -22.36 -6.49 -2.48
CA ILE A 139 -22.76 -5.45 -3.43
C ILE A 139 -24.08 -5.80 -4.13
N PRO A 140 -24.27 -7.01 -4.71
CA PRO A 140 -25.55 -7.39 -5.29
C PRO A 140 -26.70 -7.39 -4.28
N TYR A 141 -26.46 -7.83 -3.05
CA TYR A 141 -27.49 -7.79 -2.00
C TYR A 141 -27.93 -6.36 -1.70
N MET A 142 -27.00 -5.41 -1.58
CA MET A 142 -27.32 -4.01 -1.34
C MET A 142 -28.05 -3.36 -2.52
N ILE A 143 -27.63 -3.67 -3.76
CA ILE A 143 -28.35 -3.20 -4.96
C ILE A 143 -29.77 -3.77 -4.99
N PHE A 144 -29.93 -5.06 -4.67
CA PHE A 144 -31.23 -5.69 -4.58
C PHE A 144 -32.12 -5.02 -3.50
N SER A 145 -31.57 -4.73 -2.32
CA SER A 145 -32.29 -4.01 -1.27
C SER A 145 -32.77 -2.64 -1.75
N LEU A 146 -31.89 -1.84 -2.35
CA LEU A 146 -32.23 -0.53 -2.90
C LEU A 146 -33.35 -0.61 -3.96
N VAL A 147 -33.25 -1.57 -4.88
CA VAL A 147 -34.27 -1.76 -5.93
C VAL A 147 -35.61 -2.17 -5.30
N ARG A 148 -35.58 -3.06 -4.30
CA ARG A 148 -36.79 -3.47 -3.57
C ARG A 148 -37.44 -2.26 -2.88
N ASP A 149 -36.66 -1.47 -2.17
CA ASP A 149 -37.15 -0.33 -1.39
C ASP A 149 -37.67 0.78 -2.35
N TRP A 150 -37.01 1.02 -3.47
CA TRP A 150 -37.48 1.91 -4.53
C TRP A 150 -38.81 1.46 -5.16
N LEU A 151 -39.04 0.15 -5.30
CA LEU A 151 -40.27 -0.39 -5.90
C LEU A 151 -41.47 -0.41 -4.95
N PHE A 152 -41.24 -0.61 -3.65
CA PHE A 152 -42.29 -0.88 -2.66
C PHE A 152 -42.47 0.22 -1.62
N MET A 153 -41.54 1.18 -1.51
CA MET A 153 -41.62 2.32 -0.60
C MET A 153 -41.70 3.64 -1.40
N HIS A 154 -42.13 4.72 -0.74
CA HIS A 154 -42.05 6.03 -1.35
C HIS A 154 -40.59 6.48 -1.45
N ILE A 155 -40.24 7.13 -2.56
CA ILE A 155 -38.85 7.62 -2.82
C ILE A 155 -38.35 8.53 -1.69
N SER A 156 -39.28 9.24 -1.01
CA SER A 156 -39.00 10.08 0.15
C SER A 156 -38.45 9.33 1.38
N ASP A 157 -38.63 8.00 1.43
CA ASP A 157 -38.28 7.19 2.59
C ASP A 157 -36.90 6.53 2.43
N ILE A 158 -36.29 6.66 1.24
CA ILE A 158 -34.93 6.14 0.97
C ILE A 158 -33.92 7.09 1.55
N GLU A 159 -33.23 6.62 2.59
CA GLU A 159 -32.13 7.42 3.17
C GLU A 159 -30.97 7.55 2.18
N VAL A 160 -30.42 8.75 2.09
CA VAL A 160 -29.31 9.04 1.16
C VAL A 160 -28.09 8.13 1.42
N ILE A 161 -27.90 7.69 2.66
CA ILE A 161 -26.83 6.75 3.03
C ILE A 161 -26.98 5.40 2.29
N GLU A 162 -28.23 4.96 2.00
CA GLU A 162 -28.49 3.70 1.28
C GLU A 162 -28.01 3.76 -0.16
N ILE A 163 -28.07 4.93 -0.79
CA ILE A 163 -27.59 5.13 -2.16
C ILE A 163 -26.06 5.16 -2.20
N TRP A 164 -25.43 5.85 -1.23
CA TRP A 164 -23.97 6.03 -1.24
C TRP A 164 -23.18 4.81 -0.76
N THR A 165 -23.77 3.97 0.08
CA THR A 165 -23.09 2.78 0.59
C THR A 165 -22.67 1.80 -0.51
N PRO A 166 -23.53 1.39 -1.46
CA PRO A 166 -23.10 0.53 -2.56
C PRO A 166 -22.10 1.20 -3.52
N VAL A 167 -22.15 2.53 -3.67
CA VAL A 167 -21.14 3.27 -4.45
C VAL A 167 -19.77 3.16 -3.78
N LEU A 168 -19.67 3.44 -2.49
CA LEU A 168 -18.42 3.33 -1.72
C LEU A 168 -17.87 1.90 -1.72
N LEU A 169 -18.74 0.90 -1.54
CA LEU A 169 -18.34 -0.50 -1.62
C LEU A 169 -17.86 -0.90 -3.01
N SER A 170 -18.49 -0.41 -4.07
CA SER A 170 -18.04 -0.66 -5.45
C SER A 170 -16.67 -0.04 -5.71
N VAL A 171 -16.42 1.15 -5.20
CA VAL A 171 -15.14 1.84 -5.30
C VAL A 171 -14.03 1.05 -4.55
N THR A 172 -14.31 0.57 -3.35
CA THR A 172 -13.33 -0.26 -2.59
C THR A 172 -13.12 -1.62 -3.23
N ALA A 173 -14.18 -2.27 -3.75
CA ALA A 173 -14.09 -3.52 -4.50
C ALA A 173 -13.20 -3.37 -5.76
N TYR A 174 -13.32 -2.24 -6.47
CA TYR A 174 -12.44 -1.94 -7.60
C TYR A 174 -10.97 -1.85 -7.18
N MET A 175 -10.66 -1.29 -6.00
CA MET A 175 -9.29 -1.28 -5.46
C MET A 175 -8.75 -2.69 -5.24
N PHE A 176 -9.54 -3.56 -4.61
CA PHE A 176 -9.14 -4.95 -4.39
C PHE A 176 -9.00 -5.72 -5.71
N LEU A 177 -9.85 -5.45 -6.70
CA LEU A 177 -9.72 -6.02 -8.03
C LEU A 177 -8.41 -5.60 -8.71
N ARG A 178 -8.06 -4.32 -8.63
CA ARG A 178 -6.79 -3.79 -9.14
C ARG A 178 -5.59 -4.44 -8.44
N TRP A 179 -5.67 -4.63 -7.12
CA TRP A 179 -4.67 -5.37 -6.37
C TRP A 179 -4.54 -6.82 -6.89
N TYR A 180 -5.64 -7.55 -6.96
CA TYR A 180 -5.65 -8.93 -7.46
C TYR A 180 -5.02 -9.05 -8.86
N VAL A 181 -5.42 -8.20 -9.78
CA VAL A 181 -4.88 -8.17 -11.15
C VAL A 181 -3.39 -7.85 -11.14
N SER A 182 -2.93 -6.91 -10.31
CA SER A 182 -1.52 -6.53 -10.21
C SER A 182 -0.67 -7.69 -9.68
N VAL A 183 -1.11 -8.35 -8.61
CA VAL A 183 -0.42 -9.54 -8.06
C VAL A 183 -0.35 -10.66 -9.10
N ARG A 184 -1.45 -10.94 -9.81
CA ARG A 184 -1.49 -11.96 -10.88
C ARG A 184 -0.56 -11.62 -12.06
N ARG A 185 -0.35 -10.34 -12.34
CA ARG A 185 0.65 -9.92 -13.34
C ARG A 185 2.07 -10.16 -12.87
N MET A 186 2.38 -9.84 -11.59
CA MET A 186 3.70 -10.07 -10.98
C MET A 186 4.02 -11.57 -10.90
N GLU A 187 3.05 -12.45 -10.59
CA GLU A 187 3.23 -13.91 -10.66
C GLU A 187 3.66 -14.39 -12.06
N LYS A 188 3.28 -13.66 -13.10
CA LYS A 188 3.68 -13.93 -14.50
C LYS A 188 4.96 -13.19 -14.93
N GLY A 189 5.74 -12.66 -13.98
CA GLY A 189 6.96 -11.91 -14.23
C GLY A 189 6.77 -10.53 -14.86
N LYS A 190 5.55 -9.97 -14.86
CA LYS A 190 5.25 -8.64 -15.39
C LYS A 190 5.21 -7.62 -14.25
N LYS A 191 5.80 -6.44 -14.46
CA LYS A 191 5.72 -5.34 -13.48
C LYS A 191 4.27 -4.94 -13.19
N ALA A 192 3.98 -4.61 -11.92
CA ALA A 192 2.72 -3.99 -11.54
C ALA A 192 2.55 -2.63 -12.21
N ARG A 193 1.32 -2.30 -12.61
CA ARG A 193 1.04 -0.95 -13.13
C ARG A 193 0.85 0.00 -11.98
N ARG A 194 1.49 1.17 -12.01
CA ARG A 194 1.22 2.26 -11.06
C ARG A 194 -0.27 2.64 -11.09
N PHE A 195 -0.80 2.90 -9.91
CA PHE A 195 -2.19 3.28 -9.74
C PHE A 195 -2.32 4.80 -9.70
N HIS A 196 -3.26 5.34 -10.49
CA HIS A 196 -3.58 6.77 -10.45
C HIS A 196 -4.50 7.07 -9.27
N TYR A 197 -3.95 7.01 -8.06
CA TYR A 197 -4.70 7.15 -6.81
C TYR A 197 -5.37 8.52 -6.63
N TYR A 198 -4.88 9.58 -7.28
CA TYR A 198 -5.48 10.91 -7.17
C TYR A 198 -6.92 10.95 -7.67
N ALA A 199 -7.20 10.37 -8.83
CA ALA A 199 -8.56 10.30 -9.36
C ALA A 199 -9.47 9.48 -8.43
N PHE A 200 -8.96 8.37 -7.92
CA PHE A 200 -9.68 7.53 -6.98
C PHE A 200 -9.94 8.25 -5.64
N ALA A 201 -8.93 8.92 -5.07
CA ALA A 201 -9.07 9.69 -3.85
C ALA A 201 -10.09 10.82 -4.02
N ALA A 202 -10.08 11.52 -5.15
CA ALA A 202 -11.04 12.58 -5.45
C ALA A 202 -12.49 12.05 -5.47
N VAL A 203 -12.74 10.92 -6.13
CA VAL A 203 -14.07 10.28 -6.16
C VAL A 203 -14.50 9.83 -4.77
N SER A 204 -13.59 9.20 -4.01
CA SER A 204 -13.90 8.75 -2.64
C SER A 204 -14.20 9.93 -1.71
N VAL A 205 -13.42 10.99 -1.77
CA VAL A 205 -13.64 12.21 -0.96
C VAL A 205 -14.96 12.88 -1.36
N ALA A 206 -15.26 13.01 -2.65
CA ALA A 206 -16.52 13.56 -3.12
C ALA A 206 -17.74 12.75 -2.62
N ALA A 207 -17.66 11.41 -2.67
CA ALA A 207 -18.72 10.55 -2.17
C ALA A 207 -18.90 10.68 -0.65
N ILE A 208 -17.82 10.76 0.13
CA ILE A 208 -17.88 10.97 1.58
C ILE A 208 -18.49 12.35 1.90
N LEU A 209 -18.05 13.41 1.23
CA LEU A 209 -18.60 14.75 1.43
C LEU A 209 -20.09 14.80 1.10
N ALA A 210 -20.51 14.20 -0.01
CA ALA A 210 -21.92 14.11 -0.38
C ALA A 210 -22.74 13.39 0.69
N SER A 211 -22.24 12.27 1.24
CA SER A 211 -22.89 11.54 2.32
C SER A 211 -23.02 12.39 3.60
N VAL A 212 -21.94 13.08 3.99
CA VAL A 212 -21.92 13.95 5.18
C VAL A 212 -22.90 15.12 5.01
N ILE A 213 -22.88 15.79 3.85
CA ILE A 213 -23.81 16.91 3.54
C ILE A 213 -25.25 16.42 3.64
N SER A 214 -25.56 15.27 3.09
CA SER A 214 -26.90 14.70 3.10
C SER A 214 -27.39 14.35 4.50
N ILE A 215 -26.54 13.77 5.34
CA ILE A 215 -26.83 13.53 6.76
C ILE A 215 -27.12 14.84 7.49
N LEU A 216 -26.31 15.88 7.24
CA LEU A 216 -26.52 17.18 7.87
C LEU A 216 -27.84 17.83 7.43
N LEU A 217 -28.17 17.78 6.13
CA LEU A 217 -29.43 18.31 5.61
C LEU A 217 -30.64 17.62 6.23
N ASN A 218 -30.57 16.30 6.41
CA ASN A 218 -31.63 15.52 7.09
C ASN A 218 -31.74 15.92 8.58
N ILE A 219 -30.62 16.04 9.32
CA ILE A 219 -30.63 16.45 10.75
C ILE A 219 -31.24 17.86 10.91
N PHE A 220 -30.99 18.79 9.98
CA PHE A 220 -31.54 20.14 10.03
C PHE A 220 -32.94 20.27 9.40
N GLY A 221 -33.54 19.17 8.94
CA GLY A 221 -34.90 19.16 8.36
C GLY A 221 -34.99 19.96 7.06
N LEU A 222 -33.91 20.03 6.29
CA LEU A 222 -33.84 20.75 5.00
C LEU A 222 -34.20 19.86 3.80
N ILE A 223 -34.24 18.54 4.00
CA ILE A 223 -34.75 17.48 3.09
C ILE A 223 -35.33 16.36 3.94
#